data_673850c41a40bbbfa3079340a93defa6
#
_entry.id   673850c41a40bbbfa3079340a93defa6
#
_cell.length_a   1.000
_cell.length_b   1.000
_cell.length_c   1.000
_cell.angle_alpha   90.00
_cell.angle_beta   90.00
_cell.angle_gamma   90.00
#
_symmetry.space_group_name_H-M   'P 1'
#
loop_
_entity.id
_entity.type
_entity.pdbx_description
1 polymer ?
#
loop_
_entity_poly.entity_id
_entity_poly.type
_entity_poly.pdbx_seq_one_letter_code
_entity_poly.pdbx_strand_id
1 'polypeptide(L)'
;MEDNTKYKIGIIGAGAWGTALANIISKKEKVILWAKEKSVCDNINKSSENKRYLPKIKLSKKIKCTTSILDVAKCEIIFLVSPVQYLSTNLLKLKKDIQTSTIFVCCSKGIEMNSLKLPSEIVTSIFPKNKIAVISGPNFAAEIAKGLPAATVVASKSGSVGNTIAQLIKSPTLRPYLSDDIIGSQ
;
A
#
# COMPACT_ATOMS: atom_id res chain seq x y z
N MET A 1 6.47 9.98 -27.18
CA MET A 1 5.48 8.90 -26.93
C MET A 1 5.22 8.88 -25.45
N GLU A 2 4.11 9.44 -25.00
CA GLU A 2 3.68 9.28 -23.61
C GLU A 2 3.37 7.80 -23.38
N ASP A 3 4.11 7.19 -22.45
CA ASP A 3 3.89 5.80 -22.03
C ASP A 3 2.53 5.72 -21.31
N ASN A 4 1.47 5.47 -22.04
CA ASN A 4 0.07 5.42 -21.60
C ASN A 4 -0.20 4.14 -20.78
N THR A 5 0.80 3.68 -20.03
CA THR A 5 0.67 2.53 -19.15
C THR A 5 0.00 2.93 -17.84
N LYS A 6 -1.30 2.72 -17.76
CA LYS A 6 -2.10 2.92 -16.55
C LYS A 6 -1.56 2.00 -15.44
N TYR A 7 -1.07 2.60 -14.36
CA TYR A 7 -0.73 1.86 -13.15
C TYR A 7 -2.02 1.49 -12.42
N LYS A 8 -2.24 0.19 -12.23
CA LYS A 8 -3.42 -0.30 -11.48
C LYS A 8 -3.23 -0.19 -9.96
N ILE A 9 -2.00 -0.29 -9.50
CA ILE A 9 -1.65 -0.38 -8.09
C ILE A 9 -0.88 0.85 -7.64
N GLY A 10 -1.42 1.53 -6.65
CA GLY A 10 -0.78 2.65 -5.96
C GLY A 10 -0.42 2.29 -4.53
N ILE A 11 0.71 2.81 -4.04
CA ILE A 11 1.13 2.65 -2.64
C ILE A 11 1.49 4.01 -2.09
N ILE A 12 0.83 4.42 -1.00
CA ILE A 12 1.11 5.67 -0.29
C ILE A 12 1.99 5.37 0.91
N GLY A 13 3.29 5.71 0.78
CA GLY A 13 4.30 5.52 1.82
C GLY A 13 5.44 4.61 1.40
N ALA A 14 6.58 5.19 1.06
CA ALA A 14 7.81 4.49 0.66
C ALA A 14 8.75 4.21 1.86
N GLY A 15 8.19 3.92 3.03
CA GLY A 15 8.93 3.35 4.15
C GLY A 15 9.36 1.90 3.88
N ALA A 16 9.93 1.23 4.87
CA ALA A 16 10.38 -0.16 4.72
C ALA A 16 9.24 -1.09 4.26
N TRP A 17 8.08 -1.03 4.94
CA TRP A 17 6.94 -1.89 4.62
C TRP A 17 6.32 -1.59 3.26
N GLY A 18 6.09 -0.31 2.93
CA GLY A 18 5.54 0.06 1.62
C GLY A 18 6.48 -0.34 0.47
N THR A 19 7.79 -0.24 0.67
CA THR A 19 8.78 -0.67 -0.32
C THR A 19 8.79 -2.20 -0.48
N ALA A 20 8.70 -2.95 0.62
CA ALA A 20 8.63 -4.41 0.57
C ALA A 20 7.35 -4.89 -0.13
N LEU A 21 6.19 -4.31 0.19
CA LEU A 21 4.92 -4.56 -0.49
C LEU A 21 5.00 -4.24 -1.99
N ALA A 22 5.55 -3.08 -2.35
CA ALA A 22 5.74 -2.69 -3.74
C ALA A 22 6.56 -3.75 -4.50
N ASN A 23 7.63 -4.27 -3.86
CA ASN A 23 8.50 -5.27 -4.48
C ASN A 23 7.79 -6.63 -4.66
N ILE A 24 6.95 -7.04 -3.72
CA ILE A 24 6.13 -8.26 -3.85
C ILE A 24 5.12 -8.11 -4.99
N ILE A 25 4.34 -7.04 -4.96
CA ILE A 25 3.26 -6.79 -5.91
C ILE A 25 3.82 -6.59 -7.32
N SER A 26 4.98 -5.98 -7.44
CA SER A 26 5.63 -5.72 -8.74
C SER A 26 6.06 -6.97 -9.51
N LYS A 27 6.07 -8.14 -8.88
CA LYS A 27 6.24 -9.41 -9.59
C LYS A 27 5.07 -9.70 -10.54
N LYS A 28 3.88 -9.19 -10.21
CA LYS A 28 2.62 -9.42 -10.95
C LYS A 28 2.18 -8.18 -11.73
N GLU A 29 2.19 -7.01 -11.11
CA GLU A 29 1.61 -5.76 -11.63
C GLU A 29 2.62 -4.61 -11.60
N LYS A 30 2.42 -3.58 -12.45
CA LYS A 30 3.16 -2.32 -12.34
C LYS A 30 2.66 -1.53 -11.12
N VAL A 31 3.59 -0.98 -10.35
CA VAL A 31 3.29 -0.27 -9.09
C VAL A 31 3.78 1.16 -9.18
N ILE A 32 2.93 2.11 -8.78
CA ILE A 32 3.35 3.47 -8.48
C ILE A 32 3.47 3.63 -6.97
N LEU A 33 4.64 4.04 -6.50
CA LEU A 33 4.99 4.19 -5.09
C LEU A 33 5.19 5.66 -4.75
N TRP A 34 4.33 6.21 -3.92
CA TRP A 34 4.49 7.59 -3.46
C TRP A 34 5.44 7.68 -2.27
N ALA A 35 6.43 8.55 -2.38
CA ALA A 35 7.33 8.94 -1.31
C ALA A 35 7.24 10.44 -1.05
N LYS A 36 7.24 10.84 0.22
CA LYS A 36 7.29 12.25 0.61
C LYS A 36 8.66 12.88 0.24
N GLU A 37 9.73 12.11 0.43
CA GLU A 37 11.09 12.60 0.20
C GLU A 37 11.56 12.33 -1.23
N LYS A 38 11.99 13.41 -1.90
CA LYS A 38 12.53 13.33 -3.26
C LYS A 38 13.75 12.41 -3.34
N SER A 39 14.64 12.44 -2.35
CA SER A 39 15.83 11.58 -2.30
C SER A 39 15.51 10.09 -2.32
N VAL A 40 14.41 9.67 -1.68
CA VAL A 40 13.92 8.29 -1.71
C VAL A 40 13.45 7.92 -3.11
N CYS A 41 12.65 8.79 -3.74
CA CYS A 41 12.21 8.60 -5.13
C CYS A 41 13.38 8.49 -6.10
N ASP A 42 14.35 9.40 -5.99
CA ASP A 42 15.52 9.41 -6.87
C ASP A 42 16.33 8.10 -6.73
N ASN A 43 16.54 7.61 -5.51
CA ASN A 43 17.24 6.35 -5.27
C ASN A 43 16.47 5.16 -5.89
N ILE A 44 15.17 5.08 -5.67
CA ILE A 44 14.35 3.98 -6.22
C ILE A 44 14.38 4.00 -7.73
N ASN A 45 14.17 5.16 -8.36
CA ASN A 45 14.08 5.27 -9.81
C ASN A 45 15.45 5.08 -10.51
N LYS A 46 16.54 5.58 -9.91
CA LYS A 46 17.88 5.51 -10.52
C LYS A 46 18.61 4.21 -10.25
N SER A 47 18.54 3.71 -8.99
CA SER A 47 19.32 2.53 -8.56
C SER A 47 18.49 1.28 -8.31
N SER A 48 17.15 1.35 -8.42
CA SER A 48 16.24 0.27 -8.05
C SER A 48 16.51 -0.22 -6.62
N GLU A 49 16.68 0.73 -5.69
CA GLU A 49 16.93 0.46 -4.28
C GLU A 49 16.38 1.58 -3.41
N ASN A 50 15.77 1.25 -2.29
CA ASN A 50 15.43 2.22 -1.26
C ASN A 50 16.53 2.21 -0.17
N LYS A 51 17.60 2.95 -0.40
CA LYS A 51 18.79 2.96 0.48
C LYS A 51 18.48 3.41 1.90
N ARG A 52 17.47 4.27 2.08
CA ARG A 52 17.10 4.84 3.38
C ARG A 52 16.31 3.87 4.25
N TYR A 53 15.30 3.24 3.68
CA TYR A 53 14.30 2.48 4.45
C TYR A 53 14.36 0.96 4.25
N LEU A 54 14.95 0.49 3.13
CA LEU A 54 15.10 -0.93 2.84
C LEU A 54 16.41 -1.18 2.08
N PRO A 55 17.56 -0.91 2.72
CA PRO A 55 18.87 -1.02 2.05
C PRO A 55 19.19 -2.47 1.66
N LYS A 56 20.04 -2.60 0.64
CA LYS A 56 20.56 -3.89 0.12
C LYS A 56 19.48 -4.80 -0.50
N ILE A 57 18.29 -4.28 -0.75
CA ILE A 57 17.23 -5.02 -1.45
C ILE A 57 17.08 -4.44 -2.86
N LYS A 58 17.30 -5.30 -3.86
CA LYS A 58 17.06 -4.94 -5.25
C LYS A 58 15.55 -4.91 -5.53
N LEU A 59 15.08 -3.77 -6.01
CA LEU A 59 13.69 -3.57 -6.36
C LEU A 59 13.43 -3.86 -7.85
N SER A 60 12.21 -4.28 -8.16
CA SER A 60 11.76 -4.48 -9.52
C SER A 60 11.70 -3.16 -10.31
N LYS A 61 12.09 -3.20 -11.58
CA LYS A 61 11.94 -2.08 -12.53
C LYS A 61 10.47 -1.73 -12.84
N LYS A 62 9.52 -2.59 -12.44
CA LYS A 62 8.08 -2.30 -12.55
C LYS A 62 7.57 -1.33 -11.47
N ILE A 63 8.43 -0.89 -10.55
CA ILE A 63 8.12 0.11 -9.53
C ILE A 63 8.59 1.46 -10.04
N LYS A 64 7.64 2.41 -10.18
CA LYS A 64 7.92 3.82 -10.40
C LYS A 64 7.67 4.58 -9.10
N CYS A 65 8.64 5.31 -8.61
CA CYS A 65 8.46 6.18 -7.45
C CYS A 65 8.11 7.60 -7.89
N THR A 66 7.19 8.22 -7.16
CA THR A 66 6.73 9.61 -7.39
C THR A 66 6.65 10.40 -6.09
N THR A 67 6.86 11.70 -6.17
CA THR A 67 6.60 12.64 -5.07
C THR A 67 5.22 13.31 -5.18
N SER A 68 4.53 13.15 -6.31
CA SER A 68 3.17 13.62 -6.50
C SER A 68 2.17 12.57 -6.01
N ILE A 69 1.45 12.86 -4.93
CA ILE A 69 0.44 11.95 -4.39
C ILE A 69 -0.74 11.77 -5.37
N LEU A 70 -0.99 12.76 -6.24
CA LEU A 70 -2.05 12.72 -7.24
C LEU A 70 -1.83 11.64 -8.31
N ASP A 71 -0.57 11.25 -8.56
CA ASP A 71 -0.29 10.15 -9.48
C ASP A 71 -0.88 8.82 -9.01
N VAL A 72 -1.06 8.67 -7.68
CA VAL A 72 -1.67 7.47 -7.08
C VAL A 72 -3.19 7.48 -7.19
N ALA A 73 -3.83 8.64 -7.32
CA ALA A 73 -5.29 8.76 -7.35
C ALA A 73 -5.95 8.01 -8.51
N LYS A 74 -5.21 7.80 -9.61
CA LYS A 74 -5.71 7.10 -10.81
C LYS A 74 -5.69 5.58 -10.71
N CYS A 75 -5.19 5.03 -9.61
CA CYS A 75 -5.07 3.59 -9.40
C CYS A 75 -6.39 2.94 -8.99
N GLU A 76 -6.57 1.67 -9.37
CA GLU A 76 -7.74 0.87 -9.02
C GLU A 76 -7.67 0.38 -7.56
N ILE A 77 -6.45 0.11 -7.08
CA ILE A 77 -6.18 -0.35 -5.70
C ILE A 77 -5.09 0.53 -5.10
N ILE A 78 -5.34 1.09 -3.92
CA ILE A 78 -4.41 1.98 -3.21
C ILE A 78 -4.09 1.42 -1.84
N PHE A 79 -2.83 1.06 -1.63
CA PHE A 79 -2.30 0.62 -0.32
C PHE A 79 -1.88 1.83 0.50
N LEU A 80 -2.38 1.92 1.72
CA LEU A 80 -2.12 2.99 2.68
C LEU A 80 -1.10 2.51 3.71
N VAL A 81 0.16 2.91 3.53
CA VAL A 81 1.31 2.39 4.30
C VAL A 81 2.06 3.52 5.02
N SER A 82 1.58 4.74 4.92
CA SER A 82 2.11 5.86 5.71
C SER A 82 1.71 5.73 7.19
N PRO A 83 2.45 6.36 8.13
CA PRO A 83 2.02 6.39 9.53
C PRO A 83 0.60 6.93 9.65
N VAL A 84 -0.21 6.35 10.54
CA VAL A 84 -1.65 6.68 10.68
C VAL A 84 -1.90 8.17 10.94
N GLN A 85 -0.98 8.84 11.64
CA GLN A 85 -1.09 10.29 11.95
C GLN A 85 -1.09 11.20 10.71
N TYR A 86 -0.64 10.70 9.55
CA TYR A 86 -0.66 11.45 8.28
C TYR A 86 -1.75 10.95 7.32
N LEU A 87 -2.53 9.95 7.73
CA LEU A 87 -3.47 9.26 6.83
C LEU A 87 -4.57 10.20 6.36
N SER A 88 -5.26 10.88 7.28
CA SER A 88 -6.33 11.85 6.97
C SER A 88 -5.82 12.95 6.04
N THR A 89 -4.67 13.56 6.37
CA THR A 89 -4.09 14.63 5.56
C THR A 89 -3.76 14.18 4.14
N ASN A 90 -3.22 12.96 3.97
CA ASN A 90 -2.89 12.43 2.66
C ASN A 90 -4.15 12.10 1.84
N LEU A 91 -5.16 11.50 2.47
CA LEU A 91 -6.41 11.12 1.81
C LEU A 91 -7.23 12.34 1.39
N LEU A 92 -7.26 13.41 2.19
CA LEU A 92 -7.96 14.64 1.84
C LEU A 92 -7.41 15.29 0.56
N LYS A 93 -6.10 15.17 0.29
CA LYS A 93 -5.51 15.65 -0.97
C LYS A 93 -6.02 14.90 -2.20
N LEU A 94 -6.49 13.67 -2.02
CA LEU A 94 -6.98 12.80 -3.10
C LEU A 94 -8.49 12.87 -3.29
N LYS A 95 -9.23 13.54 -2.39
CA LYS A 95 -10.69 13.44 -2.30
C LYS A 95 -11.43 13.73 -3.61
N LYS A 96 -10.90 14.64 -4.42
CA LYS A 96 -11.54 15.05 -5.68
C LYS A 96 -11.23 14.12 -6.86
N ASP A 97 -10.17 13.30 -6.74
CA ASP A 97 -9.61 12.54 -7.87
C ASP A 97 -9.86 11.02 -7.75
N ILE A 98 -10.31 10.55 -6.58
CA ILE A 98 -10.60 9.13 -6.32
C ILE A 98 -11.94 8.72 -6.91
N GLN A 99 -11.94 7.60 -7.63
CA GLN A 99 -13.16 6.98 -8.15
C GLN A 99 -13.83 6.12 -7.06
N THR A 100 -15.15 6.01 -7.11
CA THR A 100 -15.91 5.18 -6.15
C THR A 100 -15.60 3.69 -6.26
N SER A 101 -15.07 3.24 -7.40
CA SER A 101 -14.61 1.87 -7.64
C SER A 101 -13.24 1.57 -7.04
N THR A 102 -12.46 2.59 -6.65
CA THR A 102 -11.13 2.40 -6.05
C THR A 102 -11.24 1.64 -4.74
N ILE A 103 -10.37 0.63 -4.58
CA ILE A 103 -10.25 -0.17 -3.34
C ILE A 103 -9.11 0.41 -2.50
N PHE A 104 -9.38 0.69 -1.24
CA PHE A 104 -8.36 1.07 -0.27
C PHE A 104 -7.92 -0.13 0.56
N VAL A 105 -6.61 -0.28 0.74
CA VAL A 105 -6.01 -1.33 1.56
C VAL A 105 -5.23 -0.70 2.69
N CYS A 106 -5.78 -0.74 3.90
CA CYS A 106 -5.16 -0.20 5.10
C CYS A 106 -4.04 -1.13 5.59
N CYS A 107 -2.82 -0.63 5.60
CA CYS A 107 -1.63 -1.31 6.12
C CYS A 107 -0.97 -0.52 7.27
N SER A 108 -1.48 0.68 7.54
CA SER A 108 -1.06 1.51 8.68
C SER A 108 -1.55 0.87 9.97
N LYS A 109 -0.75 1.00 11.03
CA LYS A 109 -1.08 0.50 12.37
C LYS A 109 -1.32 1.65 13.34
N GLY A 110 -2.15 1.39 14.35
CA GLY A 110 -2.44 2.33 15.42
C GLY A 110 -3.68 3.17 15.18
N ILE A 111 -3.88 4.14 16.06
CA ILE A 111 -5.05 5.02 16.13
C ILE A 111 -4.59 6.45 15.86
N GLU A 112 -5.33 7.21 15.03
CA GLU A 112 -5.04 8.62 14.80
C GLU A 112 -5.39 9.43 16.06
N MET A 113 -4.41 10.16 16.59
CA MET A 113 -4.55 10.88 17.88
C MET A 113 -5.66 11.91 17.88
N ASN A 114 -5.85 12.64 16.78
CA ASN A 114 -6.82 13.74 16.74
C ASN A 114 -8.28 13.27 16.65
N SER A 115 -8.53 12.19 15.91
CA SER A 115 -9.87 11.69 15.64
C SER A 115 -10.22 10.44 16.46
N LEU A 116 -9.24 9.81 17.11
CA LEU A 116 -9.32 8.52 17.80
C LEU A 116 -9.85 7.39 16.91
N LYS A 117 -9.62 7.49 15.58
CA LYS A 117 -10.10 6.55 14.58
C LYS A 117 -9.02 5.55 14.16
N LEU A 118 -9.47 4.35 13.86
CA LEU A 118 -8.69 3.33 13.16
C LEU A 118 -8.49 3.72 11.67
N PRO A 119 -7.46 3.21 10.98
CA PRO A 119 -7.22 3.50 9.57
C PRO A 119 -8.45 3.27 8.68
N SER A 120 -9.19 2.17 8.87
CA SER A 120 -10.39 1.88 8.07
C SER A 120 -11.52 2.88 8.32
N GLU A 121 -11.68 3.37 9.55
CA GLU A 121 -12.68 4.38 9.90
C GLU A 121 -12.35 5.74 9.29
N ILE A 122 -11.05 6.11 9.26
CA ILE A 122 -10.59 7.31 8.56
C ILE A 122 -10.95 7.24 7.08
N VAL A 123 -10.64 6.13 6.42
CA VAL A 123 -10.98 5.92 5.01
C VAL A 123 -12.48 6.02 4.80
N THR A 124 -13.29 5.33 5.60
CA THR A 124 -14.76 5.35 5.49
C THR A 124 -15.33 6.76 5.67
N SER A 125 -14.75 7.56 6.59
CA SER A 125 -15.23 8.93 6.83
C SER A 125 -14.97 9.88 5.64
N ILE A 126 -13.94 9.63 4.84
CA ILE A 126 -13.56 10.46 3.69
C ILE A 126 -14.15 9.90 2.39
N PHE A 127 -14.18 8.58 2.26
CA PHE A 127 -14.61 7.82 1.08
C PHE A 127 -15.66 6.76 1.43
N PRO A 128 -16.89 7.16 1.80
CA PRO A 128 -17.90 6.24 2.35
C PRO A 128 -18.43 5.19 1.36
N LYS A 129 -18.23 5.40 0.06
CA LYS A 129 -18.69 4.48 -1.00
C LYS A 129 -17.61 3.48 -1.46
N ASN A 130 -16.36 3.67 -1.04
CA ASN A 130 -15.26 2.85 -1.49
C ASN A 130 -15.13 1.56 -0.67
N LYS A 131 -14.72 0.48 -1.32
CA LYS A 131 -14.44 -0.79 -0.65
C LYS A 131 -13.09 -0.73 0.07
N ILE A 132 -13.03 -1.42 1.22
CA ILE A 132 -11.86 -1.42 2.09
C ILE A 132 -11.42 -2.85 2.38
N ALA A 133 -10.11 -3.05 2.39
CA ALA A 133 -9.45 -4.19 2.99
C ALA A 133 -8.40 -3.71 4.00
N VAL A 134 -8.00 -4.60 4.89
CA VAL A 134 -6.92 -4.38 5.86
C VAL A 134 -5.87 -5.47 5.67
N ILE A 135 -4.59 -5.11 5.75
CA ILE A 135 -3.50 -6.07 5.86
C ILE A 135 -2.82 -5.89 7.20
N SER A 136 -2.76 -6.97 7.98
CA SER A 136 -2.15 -6.97 9.30
C SER A 136 -1.43 -8.29 9.59
N GLY A 137 -0.49 -8.25 10.53
CA GLY A 137 0.27 -9.40 10.97
C GLY A 137 1.66 -9.01 11.46
N PRO A 138 2.43 -9.96 12.01
CA PRO A 138 3.81 -9.75 12.46
C PRO A 138 4.77 -9.72 11.24
N ASN A 139 4.60 -8.72 10.38
CA ASN A 139 5.30 -8.63 9.11
C ASN A 139 6.50 -7.67 9.22
N PHE A 140 7.70 -8.22 9.34
CA PHE A 140 8.93 -7.44 9.31
C PHE A 140 9.38 -7.23 7.86
N ALA A 141 9.38 -5.97 7.42
CA ALA A 141 9.65 -5.61 6.04
C ALA A 141 10.98 -6.15 5.50
N ALA A 142 12.03 -6.11 6.33
CA ALA A 142 13.36 -6.60 5.95
C ALA A 142 13.38 -8.12 5.74
N GLU A 143 12.66 -8.88 6.55
CA GLU A 143 12.57 -10.34 6.45
C GLU A 143 11.80 -10.75 5.20
N ILE A 144 10.65 -10.14 4.99
CA ILE A 144 9.81 -10.38 3.82
C ILE A 144 10.55 -10.01 2.53
N ALA A 145 11.27 -8.89 2.53
CA ALA A 145 12.06 -8.46 1.37
C ALA A 145 13.23 -9.40 1.05
N LYS A 146 13.78 -10.10 2.05
CA LYS A 146 14.78 -11.15 1.89
C LYS A 146 14.19 -12.50 1.47
N GLY A 147 12.87 -12.61 1.41
CA GLY A 147 12.18 -13.84 1.04
C GLY A 147 12.06 -14.86 2.19
N LEU A 148 12.10 -14.41 3.43
CA LEU A 148 11.82 -15.29 4.57
C LEU A 148 10.31 -15.58 4.66
N PRO A 149 9.92 -16.79 5.13
CA PRO A 149 8.52 -17.17 5.26
C PRO A 149 7.78 -16.25 6.22
N ALA A 150 6.61 -15.79 5.81
CA ALA A 150 5.73 -14.94 6.61
C ALA A 150 4.26 -15.25 6.33
N ALA A 151 3.41 -14.93 7.30
CA ALA A 151 1.97 -14.97 7.18
C ALA A 151 1.37 -13.61 7.47
N THR A 152 0.26 -13.29 6.80
CA THR A 152 -0.47 -12.04 7.01
C THR A 152 -1.97 -12.27 6.93
N VAL A 153 -2.75 -11.46 7.62
CA VAL A 153 -4.21 -11.45 7.49
C VAL A 153 -4.60 -10.41 6.45
N VAL A 154 -5.56 -10.76 5.60
CA VAL A 154 -6.27 -9.85 4.69
C VAL A 154 -7.73 -9.85 5.13
N ALA A 155 -8.16 -8.78 5.78
CA ALA A 155 -9.53 -8.64 6.26
C ALA A 155 -10.34 -7.72 5.35
N SER A 156 -11.56 -8.15 4.97
CA SER A 156 -12.51 -7.34 4.20
C SER A 156 -13.93 -7.85 4.37
N LYS A 157 -14.92 -6.95 4.51
CA LYS A 157 -16.34 -7.33 4.48
C LYS A 157 -16.80 -7.85 3.11
N SER A 158 -16.05 -7.58 2.05
CA SER A 158 -16.29 -8.11 0.69
C SER A 158 -15.32 -9.26 0.41
N GLY A 159 -15.83 -10.50 0.35
CA GLY A 159 -15.02 -11.68 0.04
C GLY A 159 -14.28 -11.56 -1.29
N SER A 160 -14.88 -10.94 -2.31
CA SER A 160 -14.23 -10.71 -3.61
C SER A 160 -13.04 -9.76 -3.49
N VAL A 161 -13.17 -8.68 -2.68
CA VAL A 161 -12.06 -7.75 -2.39
C VAL A 161 -10.96 -8.46 -1.63
N GLY A 162 -11.30 -9.18 -0.55
CA GLY A 162 -10.33 -9.95 0.24
C GLY A 162 -9.53 -10.91 -0.63
N ASN A 163 -10.21 -11.68 -1.49
CA ASN A 163 -9.56 -12.60 -2.42
C ASN A 163 -8.63 -11.87 -3.42
N THR A 164 -9.08 -10.76 -4.02
CA THR A 164 -8.28 -9.97 -4.96
C THR A 164 -6.99 -9.50 -4.30
N ILE A 165 -7.07 -8.93 -3.09
CA ILE A 165 -5.90 -8.43 -2.36
C ILE A 165 -5.00 -9.60 -1.94
N ALA A 166 -5.55 -10.70 -1.43
CA ALA A 166 -4.78 -11.87 -1.06
C ALA A 166 -4.00 -12.44 -2.25
N GLN A 167 -4.64 -12.60 -3.41
CA GLN A 167 -3.96 -13.06 -4.62
C GLN A 167 -2.88 -12.10 -5.10
N LEU A 168 -3.09 -10.79 -4.95
CA LEU A 168 -2.12 -9.78 -5.36
C LEU A 168 -0.83 -9.85 -4.54
N ILE A 169 -0.92 -10.03 -3.21
CA ILE A 169 0.24 -10.06 -2.31
C ILE A 169 0.81 -11.46 -2.08
N LYS A 170 0.08 -12.53 -2.43
CA LYS A 170 0.56 -13.91 -2.27
C LYS A 170 1.86 -14.13 -3.03
N SER A 171 2.86 -14.70 -2.35
CA SER A 171 4.13 -15.11 -2.93
C SER A 171 4.55 -16.47 -2.34
N PRO A 172 5.59 -17.14 -2.84
CA PRO A 172 6.09 -18.37 -2.26
C PRO A 172 6.43 -18.26 -0.77
N THR A 173 6.78 -17.06 -0.31
CA THR A 173 7.24 -16.78 1.06
C THR A 173 6.27 -15.92 1.88
N LEU A 174 5.21 -15.37 1.27
CA LEU A 174 4.16 -14.62 1.99
C LEU A 174 2.80 -15.28 1.79
N ARG A 175 2.23 -15.83 2.86
CA ARG A 175 0.94 -16.51 2.86
C ARG A 175 -0.16 -15.62 3.47
N PRO A 176 -1.11 -15.09 2.68
CA PRO A 176 -2.27 -14.37 3.20
C PRO A 176 -3.35 -15.33 3.68
N TYR A 177 -3.98 -15.00 4.80
CA TYR A 177 -5.18 -15.61 5.36
C TYR A 177 -6.33 -14.63 5.29
N LEU A 178 -7.51 -15.08 4.88
CA LEU A 178 -8.69 -14.24 4.78
C LEU A 178 -9.42 -14.12 6.12
N SER A 179 -9.97 -12.95 6.39
CA SER A 179 -10.86 -12.65 7.51
C SER A 179 -11.96 -11.69 7.06
N ASP A 180 -13.07 -11.64 7.76
CA ASP A 180 -14.10 -10.60 7.64
C ASP A 180 -14.06 -9.60 8.79
N ASP A 181 -13.23 -9.85 9.81
CA ASP A 181 -13.03 -8.97 10.96
C ASP A 181 -12.02 -7.85 10.64
N ILE A 182 -12.52 -6.75 10.08
CA ILE A 182 -11.71 -5.56 9.77
C ILE A 182 -11.20 -4.90 11.07
N ILE A 183 -12.02 -4.84 12.11
CA ILE A 183 -11.67 -4.12 13.35
C ILE A 183 -10.62 -4.88 14.14
N GLY A 184 -10.86 -6.17 14.41
CA GLY A 184 -9.92 -6.99 15.15
C GLY A 184 -8.60 -7.27 14.43
N SER A 185 -8.53 -6.96 13.12
CA SER A 185 -7.30 -7.13 12.32
C SER A 185 -6.40 -5.88 12.30
N GLN A 186 -6.77 -4.73 12.86
CA GLN A 186 -6.00 -3.46 12.86
C GLN A 186 -5.21 -3.23 14.16
#